data_84230e53afb4e208a511c6aca9164183
#
_entry.id   84230e53afb4e208a511c6aca9164183
#
_cell.length_a   1.000
_cell.length_b   1.000
_cell.length_c   1.000
_cell.angle_alpha   90.00
_cell.angle_beta   90.00
_cell.angle_gamma   90.00
#
_symmetry.space_group_name_H-M   'P 1'
#
loop_
_entity.id
_entity.type
_entity.pdbx_description
1 polymer ?
#
loop_
_entity_poly.entity_id
_entity_poly.type
_entity_poly.pdbx_seq_one_letter_code
_entity_poly.pdbx_strand_id
1 'polypeptide(L)'
;MNKKIKVIIPVIALALSLTTVWAVGNEMFLNIEKFQDMALKNSRQSKIDDLQIESKENALEEAEKDAKFLSSSTTRTQKYNNEIQKKVDPFRAKADLEYTKREKDINEENLKREVYKKALDILIQEKEVELEKEKLKILEEKLKMAETRYNEGKITDNDLYNARFAVSSKTIDLDKAKKDLEILELEFKGLLNVDLDNSPIKVEDQLVFEPVKDINMDVDMIVLKNAEGILSIDTVIEEAYEKSLEFFKVKKDLEAQEMIMEITKDIFEEKHPTYRDNMLALEIAQLNLENVRTSIEVQVRNKYNELKTSEENVNLAIQWEDIQKKKLEGEELKFEKGMISREQLLDAKEAYMEACYDKYTAIYNYNIIKSEFEALYKK
;
A
#
# COMPACT_ATOMS: atom_id res chain seq x y z
N MET A 1 19.71 -56.98 -7.47
CA MET A 1 18.79 -56.89 -6.30
C MET A 1 18.20 -55.46 -6.31
N ASN A 2 16.96 -55.36 -6.76
CA ASN A 2 16.29 -54.05 -6.88
C ASN A 2 15.73 -53.61 -5.53
N LYS A 3 16.29 -52.57 -4.93
CA LYS A 3 15.67 -51.90 -3.79
C LYS A 3 14.65 -50.89 -4.33
N LYS A 4 13.37 -51.23 -4.18
CA LYS A 4 12.25 -50.31 -4.40
C LYS A 4 12.23 -49.29 -3.26
N ILE A 5 12.51 -48.04 -3.58
CA ILE A 5 12.29 -46.90 -2.69
C ILE A 5 10.78 -46.70 -2.61
N LYS A 6 10.20 -46.93 -1.45
CA LYS A 6 8.82 -46.59 -1.13
C LYS A 6 8.79 -45.11 -0.74
N VAL A 7 8.34 -44.26 -1.65
CA VAL A 7 7.96 -42.90 -1.33
C VAL A 7 6.65 -42.95 -0.53
N ILE A 8 6.73 -42.70 0.75
CA ILE A 8 5.57 -42.53 1.61
C ILE A 8 5.19 -41.04 1.51
N ILE A 9 4.15 -40.74 0.76
CA ILE A 9 3.50 -39.41 0.77
C ILE A 9 2.63 -39.37 2.02
N PRO A 10 2.90 -38.50 2.99
CA PRO A 10 1.96 -38.28 4.07
C PRO A 10 0.77 -37.50 3.52
N VAL A 11 -0.39 -38.16 3.43
CA VAL A 11 -1.67 -37.49 3.25
C VAL A 11 -1.97 -36.76 4.54
N ILE A 12 -1.63 -35.48 4.59
CA ILE A 12 -2.09 -34.58 5.65
C ILE A 12 -3.56 -34.29 5.36
N ALA A 13 -4.44 -34.98 6.09
CA ALA A 13 -5.83 -34.64 6.17
C ALA A 13 -5.96 -33.31 6.91
N LEU A 14 -6.03 -32.21 6.16
CA LEU A 14 -6.35 -30.89 6.70
C LEU A 14 -7.83 -30.92 7.13
N ALA A 15 -8.05 -31.06 8.44
CA ALA A 15 -9.36 -30.78 9.03
C ALA A 15 -9.65 -29.28 8.85
N LEU A 16 -10.40 -28.93 7.82
CA LEU A 16 -11.02 -27.64 7.65
C LEU A 16 -12.01 -27.45 8.82
N SER A 17 -11.56 -26.83 9.90
CA SER A 17 -12.46 -26.21 10.86
C SER A 17 -13.08 -24.99 10.20
N LEU A 18 -14.17 -25.20 9.48
CA LEU A 18 -15.10 -24.16 9.09
C LEU A 18 -15.69 -23.57 10.37
N THR A 19 -15.06 -22.51 10.88
CA THR A 19 -15.77 -21.58 11.75
C THR A 19 -16.73 -20.82 10.84
N THR A 20 -17.94 -21.36 10.69
CA THR A 20 -19.06 -20.64 10.09
C THR A 20 -19.33 -19.42 10.96
N VAL A 21 -18.89 -18.25 10.49
CA VAL A 21 -19.45 -16.99 10.95
C VAL A 21 -20.91 -17.00 10.48
N TRP A 22 -21.84 -17.10 11.43
CA TRP A 22 -23.26 -17.02 11.13
C TRP A 22 -23.57 -15.57 10.72
N ALA A 23 -23.74 -15.37 9.42
CA ALA A 23 -24.30 -14.14 8.89
C ALA A 23 -25.78 -14.07 9.22
N VAL A 24 -26.15 -13.23 10.16
CA VAL A 24 -27.54 -12.76 10.29
C VAL A 24 -27.69 -11.60 9.32
N GLY A 25 -28.27 -11.89 8.16
CA GLY A 25 -28.35 -10.96 7.02
C GLY A 25 -26.96 -10.76 6.41
N ASN A 26 -26.78 -11.15 5.21
CA ASN A 26 -25.56 -11.25 4.39
C ASN A 26 -24.66 -9.98 4.29
N GLU A 27 -24.52 -9.19 5.34
CA GLU A 27 -23.63 -8.03 5.39
C GLU A 27 -22.33 -8.39 6.14
N MET A 28 -21.19 -8.16 5.53
CA MET A 28 -19.90 -8.30 6.19
C MET A 28 -19.52 -6.96 6.81
N PHE A 29 -19.66 -6.86 8.15
CA PHE A 29 -19.44 -5.62 8.91
C PHE A 29 -18.24 -5.81 9.85
N LEU A 30 -17.09 -5.27 9.46
CA LEU A 30 -15.81 -5.43 10.17
C LEU A 30 -14.98 -4.15 10.09
N ASN A 31 -14.07 -3.99 11.07
CA ASN A 31 -13.02 -2.97 10.98
C ASN A 31 -11.88 -3.44 10.05
N ILE A 32 -11.04 -2.50 9.64
CA ILE A 32 -9.94 -2.74 8.67
C ILE A 32 -8.97 -3.80 9.20
N GLU A 33 -8.63 -3.78 10.49
CA GLU A 33 -7.72 -4.74 11.11
C GLU A 33 -8.22 -6.19 10.96
N LYS A 34 -9.51 -6.42 11.20
CA LYS A 34 -10.11 -7.75 11.01
C LYS A 34 -10.14 -8.18 9.54
N PHE A 35 -10.33 -7.25 8.61
CA PHE A 35 -10.21 -7.53 7.19
C PHE A 35 -8.78 -7.91 6.81
N GLN A 36 -7.78 -7.23 7.36
CA GLN A 36 -6.35 -7.57 7.18
C GLN A 36 -6.04 -8.99 7.70
N ASP A 37 -6.51 -9.33 8.89
CA ASP A 37 -6.34 -10.67 9.46
C ASP A 37 -7.02 -11.75 8.60
N MET A 38 -8.20 -11.46 8.08
CA MET A 38 -8.92 -12.35 7.17
C MET A 38 -8.17 -12.58 5.87
N ALA A 39 -7.66 -11.50 5.26
CA ALA A 39 -6.86 -11.57 4.03
C ALA A 39 -5.60 -12.41 4.22
N LEU A 40 -4.85 -12.20 5.30
CA LEU A 40 -3.66 -12.98 5.63
C LEU A 40 -3.99 -14.46 5.80
N LYS A 41 -5.02 -14.77 6.59
CA LYS A 41 -5.46 -16.15 6.83
C LYS A 41 -5.85 -16.88 5.56
N ASN A 42 -6.49 -16.19 4.62
CA ASN A 42 -6.98 -16.76 3.36
C ASN A 42 -5.94 -16.63 2.23
N SER A 43 -4.79 -15.99 2.45
CA SER A 43 -3.81 -15.69 1.43
C SER A 43 -3.26 -16.97 0.79
N ARG A 44 -3.35 -17.02 -0.54
CA ARG A 44 -2.69 -18.05 -1.35
C ARG A 44 -1.21 -17.74 -1.53
N GLN A 45 -0.86 -16.44 -1.58
CA GLN A 45 0.53 -15.99 -1.69
C GLN A 45 1.35 -16.43 -0.47
N SER A 46 0.84 -16.28 0.75
CA SER A 46 1.54 -16.73 1.96
C SER A 46 1.88 -18.22 1.92
N LYS A 47 1.00 -19.06 1.34
CA LYS A 47 1.29 -20.50 1.13
C LYS A 47 2.36 -20.74 0.07
N ILE A 48 2.39 -19.92 -0.98
CA ILE A 48 3.44 -19.97 -2.02
C ILE A 48 4.80 -19.59 -1.40
N ASP A 49 4.81 -18.54 -0.59
CA ASP A 49 6.00 -18.05 0.10
C ASP A 49 6.56 -19.12 1.05
N ASP A 50 5.70 -19.85 1.79
CA ASP A 50 6.11 -20.98 2.63
C ASP A 50 6.80 -22.09 1.83
N LEU A 51 6.25 -22.47 0.67
CA LEU A 51 6.84 -23.46 -0.23
C LEU A 51 8.18 -22.98 -0.83
N GLN A 52 8.31 -21.68 -1.10
CA GLN A 52 9.57 -21.09 -1.57
C GLN A 52 10.63 -21.12 -0.48
N ILE A 53 10.27 -20.82 0.78
CA ILE A 53 11.16 -20.93 1.94
C ILE A 53 11.64 -22.37 2.09
N GLU A 54 10.76 -23.36 2.06
CA GLU A 54 11.12 -24.78 2.11
C GLU A 54 12.10 -25.17 0.99
N SER A 55 11.86 -24.68 -0.23
CA SER A 55 12.77 -24.90 -1.37
C SER A 55 14.17 -24.30 -1.13
N LYS A 56 14.24 -23.10 -0.52
CA LYS A 56 15.53 -22.45 -0.21
C LYS A 56 16.23 -23.12 0.99
N GLU A 57 15.50 -23.67 1.95
CA GLU A 57 16.07 -24.50 3.03
C GLU A 57 16.73 -25.78 2.48
N ASN A 58 16.08 -26.44 1.54
CA ASN A 58 16.65 -27.61 0.85
C ASN A 58 17.90 -27.23 0.05
N ALA A 59 17.90 -26.09 -0.65
CA ALA A 59 19.05 -25.61 -1.41
C ALA A 59 20.25 -25.26 -0.49
N LEU A 60 20.01 -24.70 0.67
CA LEU A 60 21.05 -24.44 1.68
C LEU A 60 21.64 -25.76 2.21
N GLU A 61 20.79 -26.73 2.54
CA GLU A 61 21.24 -28.06 3.00
C GLU A 61 22.11 -28.76 1.93
N GLU A 62 21.74 -28.65 0.64
CA GLU A 62 22.52 -29.18 -0.48
C GLU A 62 23.88 -28.49 -0.59
N ALA A 63 23.92 -27.14 -0.58
CA ALA A 63 25.15 -26.37 -0.65
C ALA A 63 26.11 -26.68 0.53
N GLU A 64 25.55 -26.85 1.74
CA GLU A 64 26.36 -27.24 2.91
C GLU A 64 26.88 -28.67 2.83
N LYS A 65 26.16 -29.62 2.22
CA LYS A 65 26.60 -30.97 1.96
C LYS A 65 27.72 -30.96 0.92
N ASP A 66 27.54 -30.29 -0.19
CA ASP A 66 28.51 -30.16 -1.25
C ASP A 66 29.83 -29.56 -0.75
N ALA A 67 29.75 -28.55 0.11
CA ALA A 67 30.90 -27.93 0.76
C ALA A 67 31.72 -28.90 1.61
N LYS A 68 31.14 -30.00 2.11
CA LYS A 68 31.81 -31.03 2.95
C LYS A 68 32.49 -32.13 2.12
N PHE A 69 31.99 -32.39 0.90
CA PHE A 69 32.43 -33.54 0.09
C PHE A 69 33.29 -33.13 -1.13
N LEU A 70 34.23 -32.20 -0.94
CA LEU A 70 35.08 -31.70 -2.01
C LEU A 70 36.25 -32.67 -2.29
N SER A 71 36.53 -32.90 -3.58
CA SER A 71 37.67 -33.68 -4.01
C SER A 71 39.01 -32.94 -3.78
N SER A 72 40.11 -33.69 -3.66
CA SER A 72 41.44 -33.09 -3.57
C SER A 72 41.79 -32.30 -4.82
N SER A 73 42.27 -31.07 -4.65
CA SER A 73 42.61 -30.17 -5.77
C SER A 73 44.07 -30.39 -6.22
N THR A 74 44.25 -30.58 -7.53
CA THR A 74 45.56 -30.77 -8.15
C THR A 74 46.05 -29.51 -8.89
N THR A 75 45.15 -28.56 -9.20
CA THR A 75 45.45 -27.30 -9.89
C THR A 75 45.00 -26.07 -9.08
N ARG A 76 45.61 -24.90 -9.37
CA ARG A 76 45.22 -23.63 -8.75
C ARG A 76 43.72 -23.34 -9.00
N THR A 77 43.23 -23.56 -10.22
CA THR A 77 41.81 -23.34 -10.56
C THR A 77 40.89 -24.28 -9.79
N GLN A 78 41.24 -25.54 -9.61
CA GLN A 78 40.46 -26.48 -8.77
C GLN A 78 40.45 -26.04 -7.31
N LYS A 79 41.60 -25.59 -6.78
CA LYS A 79 41.71 -25.08 -5.43
C LYS A 79 40.79 -23.85 -5.24
N TYR A 80 40.78 -22.92 -6.21
CA TYR A 80 39.92 -21.76 -6.20
C TYR A 80 38.44 -22.17 -6.20
N ASN A 81 38.02 -23.01 -7.13
CA ASN A 81 36.65 -23.48 -7.23
C ASN A 81 36.19 -24.21 -5.95
N ASN A 82 37.06 -25.04 -5.36
CA ASN A 82 36.77 -25.74 -4.11
C ASN A 82 36.60 -24.76 -2.94
N GLU A 83 37.42 -23.70 -2.85
CA GLU A 83 37.25 -22.67 -1.79
C GLU A 83 35.98 -21.85 -1.99
N ILE A 84 35.61 -21.53 -3.24
CA ILE A 84 34.29 -20.89 -3.56
C ILE A 84 33.16 -21.81 -3.11
N GLN A 85 33.12 -23.06 -3.55
CA GLN A 85 32.09 -24.03 -3.20
C GLN A 85 31.99 -24.27 -1.69
N LYS A 86 33.12 -24.19 -0.99
CA LYS A 86 33.18 -24.41 0.46
C LYS A 86 32.67 -23.20 1.27
N LYS A 87 32.98 -21.97 0.85
CA LYS A 87 32.75 -20.77 1.65
C LYS A 87 31.65 -19.88 1.08
N VAL A 88 31.63 -19.66 -0.25
CA VAL A 88 30.76 -18.68 -0.89
C VAL A 88 29.39 -19.29 -1.21
N ASP A 89 29.33 -20.51 -1.74
CA ASP A 89 28.06 -21.11 -2.13
C ASP A 89 27.12 -21.33 -0.95
N PRO A 90 27.54 -21.87 0.23
CA PRO A 90 26.66 -21.91 1.41
C PRO A 90 26.26 -20.52 1.94
N PHE A 91 27.18 -19.54 1.86
CA PHE A 91 26.86 -18.17 2.23
C PHE A 91 25.76 -17.58 1.34
N ARG A 92 25.87 -17.74 0.02
CA ARG A 92 24.83 -17.29 -0.94
C ARG A 92 23.50 -18.00 -0.72
N ALA A 93 23.52 -19.33 -0.55
CA ALA A 93 22.30 -20.09 -0.27
C ALA A 93 21.61 -19.62 1.03
N LYS A 94 22.41 -19.31 2.07
CA LYS A 94 21.89 -18.74 3.32
C LYS A 94 21.32 -17.33 3.11
N ALA A 95 22.00 -16.48 2.35
CA ALA A 95 21.52 -15.15 2.01
C ALA A 95 20.21 -15.19 1.20
N ASP A 96 20.10 -16.13 0.24
CA ASP A 96 18.89 -16.38 -0.53
C ASP A 96 17.72 -16.82 0.36
N LEU A 97 17.96 -17.72 1.31
CA LEU A 97 16.93 -18.13 2.28
C LEU A 97 16.48 -16.97 3.14
N GLU A 98 17.40 -16.15 3.65
CA GLU A 98 17.05 -14.97 4.44
C GLU A 98 16.30 -13.93 3.61
N TYR A 99 16.69 -13.73 2.35
CA TYR A 99 15.97 -12.87 1.41
C TYR A 99 14.53 -13.35 1.22
N THR A 100 14.31 -14.63 0.96
CA THR A 100 12.97 -15.21 0.76
C THR A 100 12.09 -15.10 2.02
N LYS A 101 12.67 -15.25 3.22
CA LYS A 101 11.94 -15.04 4.49
C LYS A 101 11.51 -13.58 4.65
N ARG A 102 12.40 -12.61 4.37
CA ARG A 102 12.08 -11.18 4.40
C ARG A 102 11.05 -10.80 3.32
N GLU A 103 11.15 -11.41 2.13
CA GLU A 103 10.19 -11.22 1.04
C GLU A 103 8.78 -11.64 1.45
N LYS A 104 8.63 -12.76 2.16
CA LYS A 104 7.34 -13.18 2.75
C LYS A 104 6.80 -12.13 3.70
N ASP A 105 7.61 -11.64 4.64
CA ASP A 105 7.19 -10.63 5.61
C ASP A 105 6.69 -9.35 4.89
N ILE A 106 7.42 -8.92 3.85
CA ILE A 106 7.04 -7.77 3.03
C ILE A 106 5.76 -8.03 2.22
N ASN A 107 5.59 -9.25 1.69
CA ASN A 107 4.36 -9.63 0.97
C ASN A 107 3.14 -9.57 1.90
N GLU A 108 3.28 -10.03 3.14
CA GLU A 108 2.20 -9.96 4.14
C GLU A 108 1.87 -8.49 4.54
N GLU A 109 2.88 -7.65 4.71
CA GLU A 109 2.68 -6.20 4.94
C GLU A 109 2.03 -5.51 3.74
N ASN A 110 2.46 -5.85 2.52
CA ASN A 110 1.86 -5.34 1.29
C ASN A 110 0.39 -5.72 1.18
N LEU A 111 0.04 -6.97 1.49
CA LEU A 111 -1.34 -7.42 1.51
C LEU A 111 -2.18 -6.64 2.54
N LYS A 112 -1.68 -6.43 3.75
CA LYS A 112 -2.37 -5.59 4.76
C LYS A 112 -2.60 -4.17 4.25
N ARG A 113 -1.61 -3.58 3.58
CA ARG A 113 -1.72 -2.24 3.02
C ARG A 113 -2.70 -2.17 1.85
N GLU A 114 -2.74 -3.21 1.01
CA GLU A 114 -3.71 -3.29 -0.08
C GLU A 114 -5.14 -3.40 0.45
N VAL A 115 -5.36 -4.21 1.50
CA VAL A 115 -6.64 -4.28 2.22
C VAL A 115 -7.02 -2.93 2.81
N TYR A 116 -6.07 -2.23 3.46
CA TYR A 116 -6.29 -0.88 4.00
C TYR A 116 -6.71 0.10 2.90
N LYS A 117 -5.98 0.12 1.78
CA LYS A 117 -6.30 0.98 0.65
C LYS A 117 -7.68 0.69 0.08
N LYS A 118 -8.00 -0.57 -0.17
CA LYS A 118 -9.33 -0.97 -0.69
C LYS A 118 -10.47 -0.65 0.28
N ALA A 119 -10.24 -0.74 1.58
CA ALA A 119 -11.22 -0.31 2.57
C ALA A 119 -11.44 1.21 2.51
N LEU A 120 -10.37 2.01 2.34
CA LEU A 120 -10.50 3.46 2.14
C LEU A 120 -11.19 3.80 0.81
N ASP A 121 -10.95 3.03 -0.27
CA ASP A 121 -11.63 3.18 -1.55
C ASP A 121 -13.15 3.01 -1.38
N ILE A 122 -13.60 2.01 -0.60
CA ILE A 122 -15.02 1.82 -0.26
C ILE A 122 -15.57 3.02 0.52
N LEU A 123 -14.86 3.46 1.56
CA LEU A 123 -15.31 4.58 2.40
C LEU A 123 -15.47 5.88 1.62
N ILE A 124 -14.54 6.19 0.72
CA ILE A 124 -14.66 7.42 -0.10
C ILE A 124 -15.76 7.26 -1.16
N GLN A 125 -15.94 6.07 -1.73
CA GLN A 125 -16.99 5.81 -2.69
C GLN A 125 -18.38 5.88 -2.05
N GLU A 126 -18.54 5.45 -0.80
CA GLU A 126 -19.78 5.66 -0.03
C GLU A 126 -20.09 7.16 0.14
N LYS A 127 -19.05 7.99 0.37
CA LYS A 127 -19.22 9.46 0.45
C LYS A 127 -19.62 10.06 -0.89
N GLU A 128 -19.12 9.54 -2.00
CA GLU A 128 -19.54 9.96 -3.34
C GLU A 128 -21.01 9.60 -3.60
N VAL A 129 -21.44 8.40 -3.28
CA VAL A 129 -22.86 7.98 -3.39
C VAL A 129 -23.74 8.88 -2.53
N GLU A 130 -23.34 9.23 -1.32
CA GLU A 130 -24.07 10.15 -0.44
C GLU A 130 -24.19 11.54 -1.07
N LEU A 131 -23.09 12.10 -1.60
CA LEU A 131 -23.05 13.39 -2.29
C LEU A 131 -23.99 13.40 -3.51
N GLU A 132 -23.87 12.40 -4.39
CA GLU A 132 -24.70 12.31 -5.61
C GLU A 132 -26.21 12.19 -5.30
N LYS A 133 -26.54 11.45 -4.24
CA LYS A 133 -27.91 11.34 -3.74
C LYS A 133 -28.48 12.68 -3.25
N GLU A 134 -27.68 13.44 -2.52
CA GLU A 134 -28.12 14.75 -2.02
C GLU A 134 -28.18 15.79 -3.15
N LYS A 135 -27.25 15.77 -4.12
CA LYS A 135 -27.34 16.59 -5.33
C LYS A 135 -28.59 16.29 -6.15
N LEU A 136 -28.95 15.02 -6.28
CA LEU A 136 -30.19 14.62 -6.96
C LEU A 136 -31.41 15.22 -6.25
N LYS A 137 -31.50 15.16 -4.92
CA LYS A 137 -32.62 15.79 -4.16
C LYS A 137 -32.70 17.28 -4.39
N ILE A 138 -31.55 17.98 -4.46
CA ILE A 138 -31.52 19.42 -4.77
C ILE A 138 -32.08 19.70 -6.16
N LEU A 139 -31.68 18.89 -7.17
CA LEU A 139 -32.18 19.05 -8.54
C LEU A 139 -33.66 18.69 -8.67
N GLU A 140 -34.17 17.71 -7.96
CA GLU A 140 -35.61 17.38 -7.90
C GLU A 140 -36.41 18.52 -7.29
N GLU A 141 -35.88 19.20 -6.25
CA GLU A 141 -36.53 20.37 -5.68
C GLU A 141 -36.51 21.57 -6.67
N LYS A 142 -35.38 21.81 -7.34
CA LYS A 142 -35.29 22.83 -8.41
C LYS A 142 -36.25 22.54 -9.57
N LEU A 143 -36.41 21.28 -9.99
CA LEU A 143 -37.35 20.85 -11.00
C LEU A 143 -38.80 21.16 -10.58
N LYS A 144 -39.18 20.82 -9.34
CA LYS A 144 -40.53 21.15 -8.81
C LYS A 144 -40.81 22.64 -8.82
N MET A 145 -39.81 23.46 -8.50
CA MET A 145 -39.94 24.92 -8.60
C MET A 145 -40.08 25.37 -10.08
N ALA A 146 -39.33 24.77 -10.99
CA ALA A 146 -39.45 25.08 -12.42
C ALA A 146 -40.82 24.67 -12.98
N GLU A 147 -41.37 23.52 -12.61
CA GLU A 147 -42.73 23.10 -13.00
C GLU A 147 -43.82 24.10 -12.51
N THR A 148 -43.68 24.59 -11.28
CA THR A 148 -44.58 25.63 -10.75
C THR A 148 -44.49 26.91 -11.57
N ARG A 149 -43.30 27.43 -11.84
CA ARG A 149 -43.05 28.64 -12.65
C ARG A 149 -43.55 28.50 -14.10
N TYR A 150 -43.39 27.30 -14.67
CA TYR A 150 -43.90 26.99 -16.00
C TYR A 150 -45.40 27.03 -16.07
N ASN A 151 -46.10 26.42 -15.11
CA ASN A 151 -47.56 26.47 -15.01
C ASN A 151 -48.11 27.89 -14.79
N GLU A 152 -47.28 28.76 -14.20
CA GLU A 152 -47.59 30.19 -14.05
C GLU A 152 -47.21 31.03 -15.29
N GLY A 153 -46.64 30.40 -16.34
CA GLY A 153 -46.21 31.10 -17.56
C GLY A 153 -44.96 31.97 -17.36
N LYS A 154 -44.15 31.72 -16.34
CA LYS A 154 -42.97 32.52 -15.97
C LYS A 154 -41.66 32.04 -16.57
N ILE A 155 -41.62 30.82 -17.09
CA ILE A 155 -40.46 30.24 -17.78
C ILE A 155 -40.89 29.56 -19.08
N THR A 156 -39.93 29.29 -19.98
CA THR A 156 -40.19 28.67 -21.27
C THR A 156 -40.20 27.13 -21.18
N ASP A 157 -40.75 26.47 -22.23
CA ASP A 157 -40.65 25.01 -22.37
C ASP A 157 -39.20 24.54 -22.29
N ASN A 158 -38.26 25.28 -22.91
CA ASN A 158 -36.84 24.94 -22.90
C ASN A 158 -36.23 24.94 -21.47
N ASP A 159 -36.64 25.90 -20.65
CA ASP A 159 -36.18 25.97 -19.24
C ASP A 159 -36.65 24.75 -18.44
N LEU A 160 -37.91 24.34 -18.64
CA LEU A 160 -38.47 23.14 -18.01
C LEU A 160 -37.77 21.85 -18.51
N TYR A 161 -37.50 21.75 -19.83
CA TYR A 161 -36.76 20.64 -20.38
C TYR A 161 -35.34 20.57 -19.80
N ASN A 162 -34.64 21.69 -19.64
CA ASN A 162 -33.30 21.72 -19.04
C ASN A 162 -33.34 21.23 -17.57
N ALA A 163 -34.34 21.63 -16.80
CA ALA A 163 -34.49 21.16 -15.42
C ALA A 163 -34.75 19.64 -15.35
N ARG A 164 -35.59 19.09 -16.24
CA ARG A 164 -35.82 17.63 -16.33
C ARG A 164 -34.59 16.89 -16.77
N PHE A 165 -33.86 17.43 -17.75
CA PHE A 165 -32.61 16.84 -18.20
C PHE A 165 -31.57 16.77 -17.10
N ALA A 166 -31.42 17.83 -16.28
CA ALA A 166 -30.51 17.87 -15.14
C ALA A 166 -30.81 16.75 -14.12
N VAL A 167 -32.07 16.51 -13.77
CA VAL A 167 -32.50 15.43 -12.88
C VAL A 167 -32.17 14.07 -13.51
N SER A 168 -32.49 13.87 -14.80
CA SER A 168 -32.23 12.61 -15.49
C SER A 168 -30.73 12.31 -15.55
N SER A 169 -29.89 13.30 -15.88
CA SER A 169 -28.43 13.17 -15.89
C SER A 169 -27.89 12.80 -14.51
N LYS A 170 -28.35 13.50 -13.45
CA LYS A 170 -27.88 13.22 -12.08
C LYS A 170 -28.34 11.86 -11.57
N THR A 171 -29.49 11.34 -12.02
CA THR A 171 -29.93 9.98 -11.72
C THR A 171 -28.95 8.96 -12.29
N ILE A 172 -28.45 9.18 -13.51
CA ILE A 172 -27.43 8.31 -14.14
C ILE A 172 -26.10 8.38 -13.37
N ASP A 173 -25.68 9.58 -12.93
CA ASP A 173 -24.45 9.73 -12.15
C ASP A 173 -24.55 8.97 -10.81
N LEU A 174 -25.68 9.08 -10.11
CA LEU A 174 -25.93 8.33 -8.87
C LEU A 174 -25.93 6.80 -9.10
N ASP A 175 -26.57 6.33 -10.19
CA ASP A 175 -26.58 4.90 -10.52
C ASP A 175 -25.18 4.39 -10.88
N LYS A 176 -24.37 5.23 -11.54
CA LYS A 176 -22.97 4.94 -11.79
C LYS A 176 -22.18 4.83 -10.49
N ALA A 177 -22.25 5.83 -9.60
CA ALA A 177 -21.55 5.83 -8.32
C ALA A 177 -21.89 4.59 -7.47
N LYS A 178 -23.16 4.14 -7.47
CA LYS A 178 -23.58 2.90 -6.79
C LYS A 178 -22.94 1.65 -7.41
N LYS A 179 -22.91 1.56 -8.76
CA LYS A 179 -22.28 0.43 -9.44
C LYS A 179 -20.77 0.39 -9.22
N ASP A 180 -20.13 1.56 -9.18
CA ASP A 180 -18.71 1.67 -8.87
C ASP A 180 -18.43 1.17 -7.43
N LEU A 181 -19.32 1.46 -6.47
CA LEU A 181 -19.25 0.90 -5.11
C LEU A 181 -19.41 -0.63 -5.11
N GLU A 182 -20.39 -1.18 -5.82
CA GLU A 182 -20.58 -2.64 -5.94
C GLU A 182 -19.34 -3.34 -6.53
N ILE A 183 -18.70 -2.71 -7.52
CA ILE A 183 -17.45 -3.24 -8.11
C ILE A 183 -16.32 -3.23 -7.08
N LEU A 184 -16.14 -2.15 -6.33
CA LEU A 184 -15.12 -2.05 -5.27
C LEU A 184 -15.34 -3.12 -4.18
N GLU A 185 -16.59 -3.36 -3.78
CA GLU A 185 -16.94 -4.41 -2.82
C GLU A 185 -16.60 -5.82 -3.36
N LEU A 186 -16.84 -6.08 -4.64
CA LEU A 186 -16.47 -7.36 -5.28
C LEU A 186 -14.95 -7.52 -5.38
N GLU A 187 -14.22 -6.47 -5.75
CA GLU A 187 -12.75 -6.47 -5.77
C GLU A 187 -12.19 -6.72 -4.37
N PHE A 188 -12.78 -6.10 -3.35
CA PHE A 188 -12.36 -6.30 -1.97
C PHE A 188 -12.60 -7.73 -1.50
N LYS A 189 -13.74 -8.33 -1.81
CA LYS A 189 -14.00 -9.76 -1.57
C LYS A 189 -12.98 -10.66 -2.27
N GLY A 190 -12.62 -10.31 -3.52
CA GLY A 190 -11.57 -11.00 -4.26
C GLY A 190 -10.22 -10.95 -3.53
N LEU A 191 -9.86 -9.80 -3.00
CA LEU A 191 -8.62 -9.60 -2.21
C LEU A 191 -8.65 -10.42 -0.89
N LEU A 192 -9.81 -10.50 -0.23
CA LEU A 192 -10.00 -11.29 0.99
C LEU A 192 -10.07 -12.80 0.72
N ASN A 193 -10.09 -13.23 -0.54
CA ASN A 193 -10.33 -14.62 -0.95
C ASN A 193 -11.57 -15.23 -0.30
N VAL A 194 -12.70 -14.51 -0.30
CA VAL A 194 -14.02 -14.95 0.13
C VAL A 194 -14.97 -15.09 -1.06
N ASP A 195 -16.17 -15.62 -0.83
CA ASP A 195 -17.15 -15.82 -1.90
C ASP A 195 -17.59 -14.47 -2.51
N LEU A 196 -17.66 -14.43 -3.85
CA LEU A 196 -18.06 -13.26 -4.63
C LEU A 196 -19.59 -13.21 -4.76
N ASP A 197 -20.28 -13.13 -3.64
CA ASP A 197 -21.73 -12.92 -3.60
C ASP A 197 -22.05 -11.41 -3.63
N ASN A 198 -23.32 -11.06 -3.79
CA ASN A 198 -23.77 -9.66 -3.84
C ASN A 198 -24.06 -9.08 -2.44
N SER A 199 -23.60 -9.72 -1.36
CA SER A 199 -23.76 -9.15 -0.03
C SER A 199 -22.89 -7.91 0.13
N PRO A 200 -23.38 -6.79 0.66
CA PRO A 200 -22.57 -5.59 0.84
C PRO A 200 -21.48 -5.79 1.90
N ILE A 201 -20.35 -5.15 1.68
CA ILE A 201 -19.30 -5.01 2.68
C ILE A 201 -19.47 -3.65 3.35
N LYS A 202 -19.42 -3.65 4.69
CA LYS A 202 -19.39 -2.40 5.45
C LYS A 202 -18.13 -2.32 6.29
N VAL A 203 -17.38 -1.26 6.07
CA VAL A 203 -16.20 -0.92 6.86
C VAL A 203 -16.65 -0.11 8.08
N GLU A 204 -16.33 -0.59 9.29
CA GLU A 204 -16.69 0.10 10.54
C GLU A 204 -15.88 1.39 10.78
N ASP A 205 -14.70 1.47 10.15
CA ASP A 205 -13.79 2.61 10.30
C ASP A 205 -14.31 3.87 9.60
N GLN A 206 -13.70 5.01 9.91
CA GLN A 206 -14.01 6.29 9.32
C GLN A 206 -12.75 6.90 8.71
N LEU A 207 -12.93 7.77 7.72
CA LEU A 207 -11.84 8.58 7.17
C LEU A 207 -11.45 9.65 8.21
N VAL A 208 -10.37 9.40 8.94
CA VAL A 208 -9.85 10.29 9.99
C VAL A 208 -8.51 10.88 9.54
N PHE A 209 -8.32 12.16 9.82
CA PHE A 209 -7.05 12.85 9.61
C PHE A 209 -6.25 12.85 10.92
N GLU A 210 -5.14 12.11 10.91
CA GLU A 210 -4.17 12.09 12.00
C GLU A 210 -2.80 12.47 11.43
N PRO A 211 -2.34 13.71 11.63
CA PRO A 211 -1.05 14.15 11.10
C PRO A 211 0.10 13.32 11.69
N VAL A 212 1.07 13.01 10.85
CA VAL A 212 2.31 12.38 11.29
C VAL A 212 3.09 13.40 12.11
N LYS A 213 3.67 12.95 13.23
CA LYS A 213 4.59 13.80 14.02
C LYS A 213 5.70 14.34 13.11
N ASP A 214 6.05 15.61 13.31
CA ASP A 214 7.08 16.24 12.49
C ASP A 214 8.39 15.47 12.56
N ILE A 215 8.95 15.19 11.37
CA ILE A 215 10.26 14.59 11.21
C ILE A 215 11.26 15.72 11.04
N ASN A 216 12.30 15.74 11.87
CA ASN A 216 13.34 16.74 11.75
C ASN A 216 14.19 16.47 10.49
N MET A 217 14.22 17.44 9.57
CA MET A 217 14.98 17.37 8.31
C MET A 217 16.41 17.93 8.45
N ASP A 218 16.76 18.58 9.57
CA ASP A 218 18.07 19.16 9.79
C ASP A 218 19.09 18.11 10.22
N VAL A 219 20.13 17.94 9.41
CA VAL A 219 21.21 16.96 9.59
C VAL A 219 22.12 17.31 10.79
N ASP A 220 22.13 18.58 11.25
CA ASP A 220 23.10 19.08 12.24
C ASP A 220 22.70 18.93 13.71
N MET A 221 21.55 18.30 14.02
CA MET A 221 21.13 18.16 15.42
C MET A 221 21.51 16.81 16.06
N ILE A 222 22.80 16.57 16.22
CA ILE A 222 23.36 15.56 17.15
C ILE A 222 22.91 15.79 18.63
N VAL A 223 22.25 16.90 18.93
CA VAL A 223 22.00 17.35 20.31
C VAL A 223 20.67 16.88 20.93
N LEU A 224 19.73 16.32 20.17
CA LEU A 224 18.41 15.96 20.71
C LEU A 224 18.11 14.44 20.77
N LYS A 225 19.12 13.61 20.99
CA LYS A 225 18.87 12.17 21.29
C LYS A 225 18.04 11.92 22.57
N ASN A 226 17.70 12.95 23.33
CA ASN A 226 16.98 12.84 24.61
C ASN A 226 15.61 13.55 24.63
N ALA A 227 15.13 14.12 23.51
CA ALA A 227 13.77 14.62 23.43
C ALA A 227 12.86 13.49 22.96
N GLU A 228 12.12 12.87 23.87
CA GLU A 228 11.14 11.83 23.58
C GLU A 228 10.21 12.28 22.44
N GLY A 229 10.34 11.63 21.29
CA GLY A 229 9.31 11.63 20.26
C GLY A 229 9.59 12.38 18.96
N ILE A 230 10.78 12.94 18.71
CA ILE A 230 11.11 13.49 17.37
C ILE A 230 11.90 12.44 16.61
N LEU A 231 11.30 11.93 15.52
CA LEU A 231 11.98 11.06 14.56
C LEU A 231 12.85 11.92 13.64
N SER A 232 14.14 11.60 13.48
CA SER A 232 14.96 12.29 12.47
C SER A 232 14.81 11.61 11.11
N ILE A 233 14.96 12.36 10.02
CA ILE A 233 14.93 11.80 8.67
C ILE A 233 16.02 10.74 8.48
N ASP A 234 17.18 10.92 9.10
CA ASP A 234 18.28 9.95 9.02
C ASP A 234 17.93 8.63 9.69
N THR A 235 17.18 8.68 10.81
CA THR A 235 16.66 7.45 11.44
C THR A 235 15.69 6.73 10.50
N VAL A 236 14.80 7.46 9.82
CA VAL A 236 13.86 6.88 8.83
C VAL A 236 14.62 6.26 7.67
N ILE A 237 15.69 6.91 7.19
CA ILE A 237 16.53 6.40 6.10
C ILE A 237 17.25 5.10 6.52
N GLU A 238 17.83 5.06 7.72
CA GLU A 238 18.49 3.86 8.23
C GLU A 238 17.50 2.69 8.41
N GLU A 239 16.30 2.95 8.93
CA GLU A 239 15.23 1.93 9.01
C GLU A 239 14.79 1.46 7.62
N ALA A 240 14.72 2.38 6.64
CA ALA A 240 14.39 2.05 5.26
C ALA A 240 15.48 1.18 4.59
N TYR A 241 16.77 1.40 4.89
CA TYR A 241 17.83 0.50 4.45
C TYR A 241 17.63 -0.90 5.00
N GLU A 242 17.41 -1.04 6.31
CA GLU A 242 17.24 -2.33 6.95
C GLU A 242 15.98 -3.09 6.46
N LYS A 243 14.94 -2.36 6.05
CA LYS A 243 13.70 -2.94 5.51
C LYS A 243 13.81 -3.29 4.02
N SER A 244 14.64 -2.59 3.26
CA SER A 244 14.73 -2.77 1.80
C SER A 244 15.31 -4.12 1.42
N LEU A 245 14.54 -4.91 0.65
CA LEU A 245 15.02 -6.17 0.04
C LEU A 245 16.18 -5.92 -0.94
N GLU A 246 16.10 -4.84 -1.71
CA GLU A 246 17.14 -4.48 -2.66
C GLU A 246 18.45 -4.16 -1.95
N PHE A 247 18.39 -3.35 -0.87
CA PHE A 247 19.57 -3.07 -0.07
C PHE A 247 20.15 -4.31 0.58
N PHE A 248 19.31 -5.17 1.16
CA PHE A 248 19.73 -6.45 1.71
C PHE A 248 20.45 -7.29 0.66
N LYS A 249 19.89 -7.43 -0.54
CA LYS A 249 20.47 -8.21 -1.64
C LYS A 249 21.84 -7.69 -2.05
N VAL A 250 21.95 -6.40 -2.38
CA VAL A 250 23.25 -5.83 -2.83
C VAL A 250 24.30 -5.83 -1.73
N LYS A 251 23.91 -5.73 -0.46
CA LYS A 251 24.81 -5.88 0.69
C LYS A 251 25.33 -7.30 0.78
N LYS A 252 24.50 -8.34 0.60
CA LYS A 252 24.93 -9.74 0.60
C LYS A 252 25.76 -10.09 -0.63
N ASP A 253 25.46 -9.50 -1.78
CA ASP A 253 26.29 -9.64 -2.98
C ASP A 253 27.68 -9.03 -2.78
N LEU A 254 27.79 -7.88 -2.12
CA LEU A 254 29.08 -7.28 -1.75
C LEU A 254 29.86 -8.18 -0.80
N GLU A 255 29.23 -8.64 0.29
CA GLU A 255 29.85 -9.58 1.25
C GLU A 255 30.37 -10.85 0.53
N ALA A 256 29.60 -11.39 -0.42
CA ALA A 256 30.04 -12.54 -1.23
C ALA A 256 31.26 -12.21 -2.12
N GLN A 257 31.28 -11.01 -2.75
CA GLN A 257 32.42 -10.57 -3.57
C GLN A 257 33.68 -10.28 -2.74
N GLU A 258 33.52 -9.78 -1.51
CA GLU A 258 34.64 -9.65 -0.56
C GLU A 258 35.26 -11.01 -0.23
N MET A 259 34.43 -12.02 0.05
CA MET A 259 34.89 -13.41 0.28
C MET A 259 35.58 -13.97 -0.96
N ILE A 260 35.05 -13.76 -2.16
CA ILE A 260 35.66 -14.19 -3.42
C ILE A 260 37.01 -13.53 -3.62
N MET A 261 37.12 -12.21 -3.34
CA MET A 261 38.35 -11.49 -3.48
C MET A 261 39.42 -11.93 -2.46
N GLU A 262 39.03 -12.28 -1.22
CA GLU A 262 39.93 -12.88 -0.23
C GLU A 262 40.49 -14.19 -0.72
N ILE A 263 39.65 -15.13 -1.19
CA ILE A 263 40.08 -16.41 -1.78
C ILE A 263 40.98 -16.17 -2.99
N THR A 264 40.68 -15.18 -3.80
CA THR A 264 41.46 -14.86 -5.00
C THR A 264 42.85 -14.39 -4.64
N LYS A 265 43.02 -13.53 -3.64
CA LYS A 265 44.31 -13.04 -3.15
C LYS A 265 45.20 -14.17 -2.63
N ASP A 266 44.61 -15.18 -2.01
CA ASP A 266 45.34 -16.35 -1.49
C ASP A 266 45.84 -17.30 -2.57
N ILE A 267 45.25 -17.27 -3.77
CA ILE A 267 45.50 -18.30 -4.81
C ILE A 267 46.19 -17.71 -6.05
N PHE A 268 45.86 -16.48 -6.41
CA PHE A 268 46.32 -15.84 -7.64
C PHE A 268 47.10 -14.55 -7.36
N GLU A 269 48.14 -14.31 -8.17
CA GLU A 269 48.90 -13.08 -8.16
C GLU A 269 48.11 -11.94 -8.84
N GLU A 270 48.41 -10.68 -8.51
CA GLU A 270 47.71 -9.49 -9.04
C GLU A 270 47.66 -9.39 -10.58
N LYS A 271 48.67 -9.95 -11.27
CA LYS A 271 48.74 -9.98 -12.73
C LYS A 271 47.84 -11.02 -13.38
N HIS A 272 47.29 -11.95 -12.59
CA HIS A 272 46.42 -13.00 -13.11
C HIS A 272 45.07 -12.42 -13.56
N PRO A 273 44.51 -12.88 -14.71
CA PRO A 273 43.21 -12.39 -15.18
C PRO A 273 42.11 -12.51 -14.12
N THR A 274 41.97 -13.66 -13.48
CA THR A 274 40.97 -13.90 -12.42
C THR A 274 41.08 -12.89 -11.26
N TYR A 275 42.32 -12.48 -10.88
CA TYR A 275 42.50 -11.49 -9.85
C TYR A 275 41.91 -10.12 -10.28
N ARG A 276 42.23 -9.71 -11.51
CA ARG A 276 41.69 -8.42 -12.05
C ARG A 276 40.21 -8.44 -12.23
N ASP A 277 39.64 -9.54 -12.73
CA ASP A 277 38.21 -9.68 -12.94
C ASP A 277 37.44 -9.62 -11.61
N ASN A 278 37.93 -10.32 -10.56
CA ASN A 278 37.30 -10.28 -9.23
C ASN A 278 37.48 -8.92 -8.53
N MET A 279 38.58 -8.21 -8.77
CA MET A 279 38.77 -6.84 -8.27
C MET A 279 37.76 -5.88 -8.89
N LEU A 280 37.53 -5.96 -10.20
CA LEU A 280 36.51 -5.17 -10.89
C LEU A 280 35.08 -5.53 -10.41
N ALA A 281 34.81 -6.81 -10.20
CA ALA A 281 33.54 -7.27 -9.68
C ALA A 281 33.26 -6.75 -8.26
N LEU A 282 34.29 -6.69 -7.40
CA LEU A 282 34.18 -6.09 -6.07
C LEU A 282 33.87 -4.58 -6.15
N GLU A 283 34.59 -3.85 -7.01
CA GLU A 283 34.34 -2.41 -7.22
C GLU A 283 32.91 -2.15 -7.73
N ILE A 284 32.43 -2.95 -8.68
CA ILE A 284 31.05 -2.89 -9.17
C ILE A 284 30.04 -3.14 -8.03
N ALA A 285 30.28 -4.13 -7.17
CA ALA A 285 29.41 -4.43 -6.04
C ALA A 285 29.36 -3.27 -5.02
N GLN A 286 30.50 -2.61 -4.76
CA GLN A 286 30.57 -1.41 -3.90
C GLN A 286 29.76 -0.25 -4.48
N LEU A 287 29.94 0.05 -5.78
CA LEU A 287 29.17 1.10 -6.47
C LEU A 287 27.68 0.80 -6.50
N ASN A 288 27.29 -0.45 -6.67
CA ASN A 288 25.88 -0.85 -6.63
C ASN A 288 25.26 -0.59 -5.25
N LEU A 289 25.97 -0.90 -4.16
CA LEU A 289 25.51 -0.61 -2.81
C LEU A 289 25.30 0.90 -2.59
N GLU A 290 26.25 1.72 -3.06
CA GLU A 290 26.14 3.17 -2.97
C GLU A 290 24.97 3.73 -3.78
N ASN A 291 24.76 3.21 -5.00
CA ASN A 291 23.62 3.59 -5.84
C ASN A 291 22.28 3.26 -5.16
N VAL A 292 22.14 2.08 -4.56
CA VAL A 292 20.92 1.67 -3.85
C VAL A 292 20.69 2.53 -2.61
N ARG A 293 21.73 2.87 -1.84
CA ARG A 293 21.66 3.81 -0.72
C ARG A 293 21.09 5.16 -1.16
N THR A 294 21.70 5.73 -2.20
CA THR A 294 21.26 7.02 -2.74
C THR A 294 19.80 6.96 -3.22
N SER A 295 19.42 5.88 -3.90
CA SER A 295 18.05 5.69 -4.37
C SER A 295 17.03 5.66 -3.22
N ILE A 296 17.31 4.89 -2.15
CA ILE A 296 16.43 4.79 -0.97
C ILE A 296 16.33 6.15 -0.26
N GLU A 297 17.45 6.87 -0.07
CA GLU A 297 17.44 8.19 0.54
C GLU A 297 16.56 9.17 -0.24
N VAL A 298 16.72 9.22 -1.56
CA VAL A 298 15.90 10.07 -2.44
C VAL A 298 14.43 9.67 -2.34
N GLN A 299 14.12 8.37 -2.33
CA GLN A 299 12.76 7.88 -2.21
C GLN A 299 12.11 8.28 -0.88
N VAL A 300 12.81 8.13 0.24
CA VAL A 300 12.32 8.51 1.58
C VAL A 300 12.04 10.02 1.63
N ARG A 301 12.98 10.86 1.17
CA ARG A 301 12.83 12.32 1.18
C ARG A 301 11.68 12.78 0.28
N ASN A 302 11.55 12.20 -0.92
CA ASN A 302 10.45 12.52 -1.83
C ASN A 302 9.10 12.14 -1.23
N LYS A 303 8.98 10.93 -0.67
CA LYS A 303 7.72 10.45 -0.08
C LYS A 303 7.34 11.26 1.17
N TYR A 304 8.29 11.71 1.96
CA TYR A 304 8.04 12.63 3.07
C TYR A 304 7.53 14.00 2.59
N ASN A 305 8.13 14.55 1.53
CA ASN A 305 7.66 15.82 0.94
C ASN A 305 6.23 15.68 0.38
N GLU A 306 5.92 14.56 -0.29
CA GLU A 306 4.55 14.26 -0.74
C GLU A 306 3.57 14.20 0.44
N LEU A 307 3.97 13.55 1.54
CA LEU A 307 3.18 13.46 2.76
C LEU A 307 2.88 14.86 3.35
N LYS A 308 3.91 15.72 3.45
CA LYS A 308 3.73 17.08 3.97
C LYS A 308 2.86 17.93 3.07
N THR A 309 3.04 17.85 1.76
CA THR A 309 2.17 18.53 0.80
C THR A 309 0.71 18.04 0.93
N SER A 310 0.51 16.74 1.11
CA SER A 310 -0.83 16.19 1.32
C SER A 310 -1.45 16.60 2.64
N GLU A 311 -0.65 16.74 3.72
CA GLU A 311 -1.09 17.28 5.01
C GLU A 311 -1.58 18.74 4.88
N GLU A 312 -0.83 19.57 4.13
CA GLU A 312 -1.24 20.95 3.83
C GLU A 312 -2.56 20.99 3.03
N ASN A 313 -2.72 20.10 2.04
CA ASN A 313 -3.96 19.99 1.28
C ASN A 313 -5.18 19.63 2.16
N VAL A 314 -5.01 18.73 3.14
CA VAL A 314 -6.08 18.42 4.11
C VAL A 314 -6.43 19.66 4.92
N ASN A 315 -5.44 20.41 5.42
CA ASN A 315 -5.66 21.62 6.18
C ASN A 315 -6.38 22.70 5.36
N LEU A 316 -6.05 22.83 4.08
CA LEU A 316 -6.75 23.75 3.17
C LEU A 316 -8.20 23.30 2.93
N ALA A 317 -8.43 22.01 2.74
CA ALA A 317 -9.78 21.47 2.53
C ALA A 317 -10.67 21.63 3.77
N ILE A 318 -10.13 21.48 4.98
CA ILE A 318 -10.82 21.73 6.24
C ILE A 318 -11.20 23.23 6.33
N GLN A 319 -10.29 24.14 6.01
CA GLN A 319 -10.57 25.58 6.01
C GLN A 319 -11.64 25.93 4.97
N TRP A 320 -11.59 25.32 3.80
CA TRP A 320 -12.58 25.53 2.74
C TRP A 320 -13.97 25.06 3.15
N GLU A 321 -14.07 23.88 3.77
CA GLU A 321 -15.33 23.39 4.34
C GLU A 321 -15.91 24.38 5.37
N ASP A 322 -15.09 24.89 6.31
CA ASP A 322 -15.53 25.88 7.31
C ASP A 322 -16.05 27.18 6.67
N ILE A 323 -15.38 27.65 5.61
CA ILE A 323 -15.83 28.83 4.84
C ILE A 323 -17.19 28.57 4.20
N GLN A 324 -17.37 27.44 3.51
CA GLN A 324 -18.65 27.13 2.85
C GLN A 324 -19.77 26.86 3.87
N LYS A 325 -19.46 26.28 5.02
CA LYS A 325 -20.41 26.13 6.12
C LYS A 325 -20.91 27.46 6.63
N LYS A 326 -20.01 28.39 6.95
CA LYS A 326 -20.40 29.75 7.38
C LYS A 326 -21.19 30.50 6.32
N LYS A 327 -20.86 30.31 5.04
CA LYS A 327 -21.62 30.88 3.93
C LYS A 327 -23.02 30.28 3.89
N LEU A 328 -23.19 28.97 4.02
CA LEU A 328 -24.51 28.34 4.07
C LEU A 328 -25.33 28.86 5.23
N GLU A 329 -24.78 28.92 6.45
CA GLU A 329 -25.44 29.48 7.64
C GLU A 329 -25.90 30.93 7.38
N GLY A 330 -25.07 31.74 6.71
CA GLY A 330 -25.44 33.11 6.32
C GLY A 330 -26.59 33.16 5.29
N GLU A 331 -26.58 32.27 4.29
CA GLU A 331 -27.67 32.22 3.29
C GLU A 331 -28.96 31.65 3.90
N GLU A 332 -28.90 30.72 4.86
CA GLU A 332 -30.06 30.25 5.62
C GLU A 332 -30.77 31.44 6.35
N LEU A 333 -29.99 32.27 7.06
CA LEU A 333 -30.51 33.46 7.74
C LEU A 333 -31.13 34.50 6.78
N LYS A 334 -30.51 34.67 5.60
CA LYS A 334 -31.07 35.55 4.55
C LYS A 334 -32.38 34.99 3.99
N PHE A 335 -32.44 33.70 3.78
CA PHE A 335 -33.64 33.02 3.29
C PHE A 335 -34.81 33.15 4.30
N GLU A 336 -34.56 32.92 5.58
CA GLU A 336 -35.56 33.12 6.65
C GLU A 336 -36.12 34.51 6.68
N LYS A 337 -35.30 35.54 6.34
CA LYS A 337 -35.70 36.93 6.24
C LYS A 337 -36.33 37.30 4.89
N GLY A 338 -36.47 36.34 3.96
CA GLY A 338 -36.99 36.57 2.62
C GLY A 338 -36.09 37.40 1.70
N MET A 339 -34.77 37.48 2.00
CA MET A 339 -33.78 38.28 1.26
C MET A 339 -33.20 37.55 0.04
N ILE A 340 -33.28 36.24 0.00
CA ILE A 340 -32.80 35.40 -1.11
C ILE A 340 -33.87 34.38 -1.51
N SER A 341 -33.73 33.85 -2.72
CA SER A 341 -34.60 32.80 -3.24
C SER A 341 -34.25 31.43 -2.67
N ARG A 342 -35.17 30.47 -2.72
CA ARG A 342 -34.93 29.07 -2.38
C ARG A 342 -33.84 28.47 -3.24
N GLU A 343 -33.76 28.82 -4.50
CA GLU A 343 -32.74 28.35 -5.45
C GLU A 343 -31.34 28.77 -5.01
N GLN A 344 -31.12 30.02 -4.58
CA GLN A 344 -29.84 30.50 -4.04
C GLN A 344 -29.44 29.78 -2.76
N LEU A 345 -30.39 29.45 -1.89
CA LEU A 345 -30.11 28.62 -0.71
C LEU A 345 -29.67 27.17 -1.10
N LEU A 346 -30.34 26.58 -2.09
CA LEU A 346 -29.98 25.24 -2.58
C LEU A 346 -28.60 25.24 -3.21
N ASP A 347 -28.21 26.28 -3.94
CA ASP A 347 -26.85 26.44 -4.50
C ASP A 347 -25.78 26.52 -3.39
N ALA A 348 -26.06 27.26 -2.31
CA ALA A 348 -25.17 27.34 -1.16
C ALA A 348 -25.04 26.00 -0.43
N LYS A 349 -26.14 25.24 -0.33
CA LYS A 349 -26.15 23.89 0.24
C LYS A 349 -25.31 22.92 -0.60
N GLU A 350 -25.48 22.96 -1.92
CA GLU A 350 -24.68 22.15 -2.86
C GLU A 350 -23.18 22.45 -2.73
N ALA A 351 -22.79 23.73 -2.70
CA ALA A 351 -21.37 24.12 -2.53
C ALA A 351 -20.77 23.66 -1.19
N TYR A 352 -21.55 23.68 -0.10
CA TYR A 352 -21.09 23.14 1.19
C TYR A 352 -20.88 21.62 1.13
N MET A 353 -21.80 20.90 0.50
CA MET A 353 -21.68 19.44 0.38
C MET A 353 -20.49 19.02 -0.47
N GLU A 354 -20.21 19.77 -1.55
CA GLU A 354 -18.99 19.58 -2.36
C GLU A 354 -17.73 19.81 -1.51
N ALA A 355 -17.68 20.87 -0.72
CA ALA A 355 -16.55 21.13 0.16
C ALA A 355 -16.36 20.03 1.24
N CYS A 356 -17.45 19.45 1.75
CA CYS A 356 -17.38 18.29 2.63
C CYS A 356 -16.75 17.07 1.92
N TYR A 357 -17.14 16.79 0.69
CA TYR A 357 -16.59 15.69 -0.09
C TYR A 357 -15.12 15.92 -0.45
N ASP A 358 -14.75 17.14 -0.85
CA ASP A 358 -13.37 17.55 -1.12
C ASP A 358 -12.48 17.33 0.10
N LYS A 359 -12.98 17.65 1.31
CA LYS A 359 -12.26 17.35 2.56
C LYS A 359 -12.06 15.85 2.76
N TYR A 360 -13.08 15.01 2.54
CA TYR A 360 -12.93 13.57 2.66
C TYR A 360 -11.96 13.01 1.62
N THR A 361 -11.98 13.54 0.41
CA THR A 361 -11.02 13.17 -0.66
C THR A 361 -9.58 13.55 -0.29
N ALA A 362 -9.37 14.72 0.31
CA ALA A 362 -8.06 15.13 0.79
C ALA A 362 -7.56 14.21 1.92
N ILE A 363 -8.43 13.86 2.88
CA ILE A 363 -8.11 12.91 3.98
C ILE A 363 -7.80 11.52 3.43
N TYR A 364 -8.58 11.03 2.47
CA TYR A 364 -8.33 9.77 1.78
C TYR A 364 -6.92 9.75 1.15
N ASN A 365 -6.60 10.76 0.34
CA ASN A 365 -5.29 10.86 -0.32
C ASN A 365 -4.13 10.92 0.69
N TYR A 366 -4.31 11.70 1.77
CA TYR A 366 -3.33 11.76 2.84
C TYR A 366 -3.08 10.40 3.49
N ASN A 367 -4.14 9.66 3.82
CA ASN A 367 -4.03 8.34 4.45
C ASN A 367 -3.32 7.32 3.55
N ILE A 368 -3.55 7.37 2.23
CA ILE A 368 -2.83 6.55 1.26
C ILE A 368 -1.34 6.89 1.26
N ILE A 369 -0.98 8.17 1.12
CA ILE A 369 0.42 8.62 1.09
C ILE A 369 1.11 8.33 2.43
N LYS A 370 0.41 8.51 3.56
CA LYS A 370 0.90 8.17 4.90
C LYS A 370 1.24 6.67 5.00
N SER A 371 0.33 5.81 4.54
CA SER A 371 0.54 4.36 4.52
C SER A 371 1.73 3.96 3.63
N GLU A 372 1.90 4.60 2.48
CA GLU A 372 3.03 4.37 1.58
C GLU A 372 4.37 4.85 2.19
N PHE A 373 4.37 6.01 2.87
CA PHE A 373 5.55 6.52 3.55
C PHE A 373 5.94 5.62 4.73
N GLU A 374 4.98 5.24 5.58
CA GLU A 374 5.21 4.35 6.71
C GLU A 374 5.72 2.97 6.27
N ALA A 375 5.30 2.49 5.12
CA ALA A 375 5.75 1.23 4.54
C ALA A 375 7.25 1.22 4.17
N LEU A 376 7.88 2.36 3.99
CA LEU A 376 9.31 2.43 3.68
C LEU A 376 10.18 2.04 4.88
N TYR A 377 9.74 2.28 6.11
CA TYR A 377 10.59 2.15 7.30
C TYR A 377 9.94 1.41 8.49
N LYS A 378 8.62 1.50 8.68
CA LYS A 378 7.94 0.78 9.78
C LYS A 378 7.91 -0.72 9.49
N LYS A 379 8.19 -1.50 10.54
CA LYS A 379 8.06 -2.97 10.56
C LYS A 379 6.69 -3.38 10.99
#